data_b0283944227aa908e9b59e86ca4e4600
#
_entry.id   b0283944227aa908e9b59e86ca4e4600
#
_cell.length_a   1.000
_cell.length_b   1.000
_cell.length_c   1.000
_cell.angle_alpha   90.00
_cell.angle_beta   90.00
_cell.angle_gamma   90.00
#
_symmetry.space_group_name_H-M   'P 1'
#
loop_
_entity.id
_entity.type
_entity.pdbx_description
1 polymer ?
#
loop_
_entity_poly.entity_id
_entity_poly.type
_entity_poly.pdbx_seq_one_letter_code
_entity_poly.pdbx_strand_id
1 'polypeptide(L)'
;MAATPRKNRTARRLLAAGAGLVTVGALVAAMPSAGAAGDRFGGGHGHGHDEGKGRLVDVQLLSFNDLHGNLEPPAGSSGQVTRFKADGTTEKVDAGGVEYLATHLRQARKGNRYSVTAAAGDLIGASPLLSGLFHDEPTVGALNKLDLDVTSVGNHEFDEGAVELARMQNGGCHPTAGCFVKGKKFKGADFPYLAANVTKEKTGKPLLDPYFVWEKDGVRIGFIGVTLEGTPNIVTAEGVKGLKFGDEVETINKYAKILERKGVKSIVALVHEGGAPASDAYDYDCDSPGPGDGISGPITEIAKKVSPQVDALVTGHTHQAYVCTVPDPAGKPRLVTSASSYGKLYTDTTLTYDRRTKDIVRTAVASANHVVSRDVPKAADMTKLIQDWTALAAPIANRPQGWIAADINGRGSTAYEKPLGDVIADAQWEGLAPADKGGAQLALMNPGGIRSDLVHKASGAEGDGVVTYGESFTVQPFTNMMNVVDLTGANLIAALKQQVSGANLNSVKILQVSKGFTYTLDTTKTGADRVVDGSIKLNGEAIDPAKTYRVAMNEFLAGGGDGFPALATGTNKLVGPSDLDVFNAYLAAHSSATSPLAVPAADRITVVK
;
A
#
# COMPACT_ATOMS: atom_id res chain seq x y z
N MET A 1 3.57 -13.01 -31.47
CA MET A 1 4.49 -14.12 -31.29
C MET A 1 3.92 -14.96 -30.16
N ALA A 2 3.71 -16.24 -30.38
CA ALA A 2 3.01 -17.11 -29.46
C ALA A 2 3.84 -17.35 -28.20
N ALA A 3 3.24 -17.14 -27.03
CA ALA A 3 3.85 -17.44 -25.75
C ALA A 3 3.95 -18.95 -25.55
N THR A 4 5.14 -19.43 -25.29
CA THR A 4 5.44 -20.82 -24.94
C THR A 4 4.87 -21.15 -23.56
N PRO A 5 4.21 -22.28 -23.32
CA PRO A 5 3.66 -22.60 -22.02
C PRO A 5 4.79 -22.88 -21.01
N ARG A 6 4.72 -22.21 -19.86
CA ARG A 6 5.60 -22.46 -18.71
C ARG A 6 5.42 -23.90 -18.21
N LYS A 7 6.53 -24.60 -18.02
CA LYS A 7 6.59 -25.98 -17.53
C LYS A 7 6.08 -26.07 -16.09
N ASN A 8 5.12 -26.95 -15.84
CA ASN A 8 4.69 -27.37 -14.51
C ASN A 8 5.89 -27.89 -13.71
N ARG A 9 6.18 -27.26 -12.57
CA ARG A 9 7.14 -27.78 -11.60
C ARG A 9 6.51 -28.91 -10.81
N THR A 10 6.79 -30.14 -11.19
CA THR A 10 6.54 -31.33 -10.37
C THR A 10 7.56 -31.36 -9.23
N ALA A 11 7.10 -31.20 -8.01
CA ALA A 11 7.91 -31.27 -6.80
C ALA A 11 8.46 -32.68 -6.59
N ARG A 12 9.76 -32.86 -6.69
CA ARG A 12 10.46 -34.02 -6.14
C ARG A 12 10.70 -33.78 -4.65
N ARG A 13 9.93 -34.46 -3.82
CA ARG A 13 10.21 -34.59 -2.39
C ARG A 13 11.16 -35.78 -2.19
N LEU A 14 12.33 -35.52 -1.62
CA LEU A 14 13.21 -36.54 -1.02
C LEU A 14 12.69 -36.84 0.38
N LEU A 15 12.41 -38.13 0.61
CA LEU A 15 12.14 -38.70 1.93
C LEU A 15 13.46 -38.81 2.72
N ALA A 16 13.50 -38.27 3.92
CA ALA A 16 14.44 -38.69 4.95
C ALA A 16 13.64 -39.18 6.15
N ALA A 17 13.79 -40.47 6.47
CA ALA A 17 13.22 -41.12 7.62
C ALA A 17 14.13 -40.91 8.82
N GLY A 18 13.55 -40.62 9.99
CA GLY A 18 14.24 -40.61 11.30
C GLY A 18 13.22 -40.80 12.39
N ALA A 19 13.28 -41.97 13.01
CA ALA A 19 12.42 -42.40 14.12
C ALA A 19 12.85 -41.79 15.44
N GLY A 20 11.89 -41.45 16.29
CA GLY A 20 12.13 -41.13 17.70
C GLY A 20 10.81 -41.08 18.49
N LEU A 21 10.54 -42.17 19.21
CA LEU A 21 9.43 -42.31 20.15
C LEU A 21 9.71 -41.54 21.45
N VAL A 22 8.74 -40.76 21.93
CA VAL A 22 8.52 -40.61 23.40
C VAL A 22 7.02 -40.35 23.62
N THR A 23 6.45 -41.20 24.41
CA THR A 23 5.08 -41.23 24.96
C THR A 23 4.97 -40.44 26.24
N VAL A 24 3.93 -39.64 26.45
CA VAL A 24 3.21 -39.33 27.70
C VAL A 24 1.88 -38.72 27.27
N GLY A 25 0.74 -39.26 27.48
CA GLY A 25 -0.01 -39.54 28.67
C GLY A 25 -1.19 -38.56 28.80
N ALA A 26 -2.37 -39.03 28.44
CA ALA A 26 -3.76 -38.61 28.51
C ALA A 26 -4.21 -37.59 29.59
N LEU A 27 -5.22 -36.75 29.20
CA LEU A 27 -6.46 -36.66 29.99
C LEU A 27 -7.65 -36.26 29.08
N VAL A 28 -8.65 -37.13 29.06
CA VAL A 28 -9.91 -37.01 28.37
C VAL A 28 -10.91 -36.32 29.29
N ALA A 29 -11.63 -35.32 28.83
CA ALA A 29 -12.91 -34.92 29.44
C ALA A 29 -14.00 -34.97 28.37
N ALA A 30 -14.90 -35.89 28.55
CA ALA A 30 -16.10 -36.11 27.74
C ALA A 30 -17.26 -35.20 28.18
N MET A 31 -18.07 -34.73 27.28
CA MET A 31 -19.48 -34.36 27.50
C MET A 31 -20.35 -34.75 26.31
N PRO A 32 -21.69 -34.92 26.49
CA PRO A 32 -22.39 -36.08 26.01
C PRO A 32 -23.21 -35.90 24.71
N SER A 33 -23.42 -37.03 24.08
CA SER A 33 -24.27 -37.25 22.92
C SER A 33 -25.77 -37.18 23.25
N ALA A 34 -26.59 -36.59 22.40
CA ALA A 34 -28.04 -36.81 22.35
C ALA A 34 -28.41 -37.45 21.02
N GLY A 35 -29.02 -38.49 21.12
CA GLY A 35 -29.79 -39.55 20.59
C GLY A 35 -30.23 -39.52 19.13
N ALA A 36 -30.02 -40.70 18.54
CA ALA A 36 -30.52 -41.13 17.24
C ALA A 36 -31.98 -41.56 17.30
N ALA A 37 -32.75 -41.35 16.22
CA ALA A 37 -33.85 -42.20 15.85
C ALA A 37 -33.67 -42.63 14.38
N GLY A 38 -33.51 -43.90 14.18
CA GLY A 38 -33.40 -44.50 12.85
C GLY A 38 -34.75 -44.79 12.22
N ASP A 39 -34.77 -44.91 10.92
CA ASP A 39 -35.61 -45.92 10.26
C ASP A 39 -34.96 -46.39 8.95
N ARG A 40 -35.02 -47.71 8.79
CA ARG A 40 -34.52 -48.49 7.65
C ARG A 40 -35.51 -48.42 6.51
N PHE A 41 -35.07 -48.38 5.27
CA PHE A 41 -35.52 -49.30 4.21
C PHE A 41 -34.47 -49.34 3.09
N GLY A 42 -34.26 -50.53 2.61
CA GLY A 42 -33.19 -50.99 1.81
C GLY A 42 -33.41 -51.01 0.31
N GLY A 43 -32.37 -51.35 -0.36
CA GLY A 43 -32.40 -52.07 -1.66
C GLY A 43 -31.80 -51.39 -2.86
N GLY A 44 -30.55 -51.68 -3.19
CA GLY A 44 -30.28 -52.23 -4.51
C GLY A 44 -29.53 -51.40 -5.55
N HIS A 45 -28.32 -51.86 -5.83
CA HIS A 45 -27.53 -51.86 -7.07
C HIS A 45 -26.67 -50.67 -7.40
N GLY A 46 -25.41 -51.01 -7.38
CA GLY A 46 -24.22 -50.17 -7.56
C GLY A 46 -24.02 -49.65 -8.97
N HIS A 47 -23.30 -48.58 -8.98
CA HIS A 47 -22.32 -48.26 -10.01
C HIS A 47 -21.23 -47.37 -9.41
N GLY A 48 -20.02 -47.77 -9.72
CA GLY A 48 -18.75 -47.03 -9.78
C GLY A 48 -18.50 -46.00 -8.69
N HIS A 49 -17.62 -46.36 -7.78
CA HIS A 49 -16.95 -45.46 -6.83
C HIS A 49 -16.23 -44.31 -7.53
N ASP A 50 -16.78 -43.10 -7.48
CA ASP A 50 -16.02 -41.87 -7.53
C ASP A 50 -15.84 -41.43 -6.05
N GLU A 51 -14.97 -42.17 -5.35
CA GLU A 51 -14.60 -41.88 -3.99
C GLU A 51 -13.76 -40.60 -3.97
N GLY A 52 -14.32 -39.49 -3.43
CA GLY A 52 -13.49 -38.54 -2.70
C GLY A 52 -13.46 -37.08 -3.07
N LYS A 53 -14.34 -36.55 -3.91
CA LYS A 53 -14.44 -35.08 -4.05
C LYS A 53 -15.80 -34.60 -3.59
N GLY A 54 -15.88 -34.13 -2.34
CA GLY A 54 -17.08 -33.47 -1.82
C GLY A 54 -17.58 -32.38 -2.79
N ARG A 55 -18.88 -32.14 -2.86
CA ARG A 55 -19.48 -31.11 -3.72
C ARG A 55 -18.94 -29.70 -3.38
N LEU A 56 -18.83 -29.40 -2.09
CA LEU A 56 -18.29 -28.14 -1.59
C LEU A 56 -16.82 -28.30 -1.23
N VAL A 57 -16.03 -27.32 -1.57
CA VAL A 57 -14.59 -27.25 -1.30
C VAL A 57 -14.27 -25.88 -0.74
N ASP A 58 -13.66 -25.87 0.43
CA ASP A 58 -13.14 -24.62 0.97
C ASP A 58 -11.79 -24.31 0.33
N VAL A 59 -11.70 -23.11 -0.26
CA VAL A 59 -10.47 -22.54 -0.81
C VAL A 59 -10.08 -21.40 0.08
N GLN A 60 -8.88 -21.49 0.65
CA GLN A 60 -8.27 -20.41 1.40
C GLN A 60 -7.68 -19.39 0.44
N LEU A 61 -8.11 -18.15 0.54
CA LEU A 61 -7.50 -16.99 -0.09
C LEU A 61 -6.79 -16.17 1.00
N LEU A 62 -5.46 -16.21 1.00
CA LEU A 62 -4.65 -15.30 1.80
C LEU A 62 -4.36 -14.05 0.98
N SER A 63 -4.61 -12.87 1.54
CA SER A 63 -4.35 -11.63 0.82
C SER A 63 -3.71 -10.54 1.69
N PHE A 64 -2.99 -9.64 1.03
CA PHE A 64 -2.42 -8.42 1.60
C PHE A 64 -2.29 -7.35 0.51
N ASN A 65 -1.91 -6.14 0.88
CA ASN A 65 -1.80 -4.98 -0.01
C ASN A 65 -0.79 -3.97 0.54
N ASP A 66 -0.38 -3.02 -0.28
CA ASP A 66 0.40 -1.84 0.13
C ASP A 66 1.64 -2.20 0.98
N LEU A 67 2.44 -3.19 0.50
CA LEU A 67 3.66 -3.60 1.20
C LEU A 67 4.73 -2.51 1.14
N HIS A 68 4.81 -1.78 0.02
CA HIS A 68 5.76 -0.69 -0.19
C HIS A 68 7.18 -1.03 0.24
N GLY A 69 7.70 -2.15 -0.22
CA GLY A 69 9.08 -2.54 0.04
C GLY A 69 9.47 -2.70 1.52
N ASN A 70 8.51 -2.72 2.46
CA ASN A 70 8.78 -2.85 3.88
C ASN A 70 9.19 -4.29 4.23
N LEU A 71 10.47 -4.60 4.03
CA LEU A 71 11.06 -5.90 4.36
C LEU A 71 11.26 -6.07 5.86
N GLU A 72 11.76 -5.04 6.52
CA GLU A 72 11.91 -4.96 7.97
C GLU A 72 10.62 -4.44 8.61
N PRO A 73 10.42 -4.68 9.92
CA PRO A 73 9.31 -4.06 10.64
C PRO A 73 9.36 -2.53 10.51
N PRO A 74 8.28 -1.87 10.07
CA PRO A 74 8.27 -0.41 9.99
C PRO A 74 8.53 0.23 11.36
N ALA A 75 9.20 1.37 11.36
CA ALA A 75 9.49 2.12 12.57
C ALA A 75 8.30 2.98 13.04
N GLY A 76 8.32 3.36 14.31
CA GLY A 76 7.34 4.28 14.91
C GLY A 76 5.90 3.82 14.74
N SER A 77 5.00 4.77 14.57
CA SER A 77 3.57 4.53 14.40
C SER A 77 3.21 3.74 13.13
N SER A 78 4.07 3.77 12.11
CA SER A 78 3.90 2.98 10.89
C SER A 78 4.03 1.47 11.13
N GLY A 79 4.71 1.05 12.21
CA GLY A 79 4.87 -0.34 12.61
C GLY A 79 3.78 -0.86 13.55
N GLN A 80 2.67 -0.12 13.71
CA GLN A 80 1.60 -0.45 14.65
C GLN A 80 0.25 -0.59 13.94
N VAL A 81 -0.63 -1.39 14.53
CA VAL A 81 -2.06 -1.48 14.19
C VAL A 81 -2.89 -1.20 15.43
N THR A 82 -4.06 -0.60 15.25
CA THR A 82 -5.04 -0.38 16.32
C THR A 82 -5.99 -1.56 16.39
N ARG A 83 -6.34 -2.03 17.58
CA ARG A 83 -7.39 -3.04 17.81
C ARG A 83 -8.29 -2.68 18.98
N PHE A 84 -9.49 -3.26 19.03
CA PHE A 84 -10.35 -3.17 20.20
C PHE A 84 -9.86 -4.09 21.33
N LYS A 85 -10.05 -3.62 22.56
CA LYS A 85 -9.95 -4.42 23.78
C LYS A 85 -11.34 -4.91 24.19
N ALA A 86 -11.37 -5.88 25.12
CA ALA A 86 -12.61 -6.43 25.63
C ALA A 86 -13.53 -5.40 26.33
N ASP A 87 -12.98 -4.27 26.79
CA ASP A 87 -13.72 -3.16 27.39
C ASP A 87 -14.22 -2.14 26.38
N GLY A 88 -14.02 -2.36 25.07
CA GLY A 88 -14.43 -1.46 23.98
C GLY A 88 -13.47 -0.29 23.74
N THR A 89 -12.42 -0.13 24.54
CA THR A 89 -11.34 0.82 24.25
C THR A 89 -10.39 0.25 23.21
N THR A 90 -9.52 1.10 22.65
CA THR A 90 -8.52 0.64 21.66
C THR A 90 -7.11 0.59 22.26
N GLU A 91 -6.26 -0.22 21.65
CA GLU A 91 -4.83 -0.25 21.91
C GLU A 91 -4.04 -0.40 20.62
N LYS A 92 -2.77 0.02 20.65
CA LYS A 92 -1.83 -0.16 19.53
C LYS A 92 -0.98 -1.42 19.77
N VAL A 93 -0.78 -2.19 18.71
CA VAL A 93 -0.02 -3.44 18.71
C VAL A 93 1.07 -3.34 17.64
N ASP A 94 2.30 -3.67 18.00
CA ASP A 94 3.43 -3.73 17.06
C ASP A 94 3.23 -4.88 16.06
N ALA A 95 3.41 -4.58 14.78
CA ALA A 95 3.16 -5.51 13.69
C ALA A 95 4.10 -5.30 12.50
N GLY A 96 4.12 -6.30 11.59
CA GLY A 96 4.82 -6.21 10.32
C GLY A 96 6.26 -6.73 10.34
N GLY A 97 6.85 -6.72 9.14
CA GLY A 97 8.13 -7.34 8.79
C GLY A 97 7.94 -8.66 8.05
N VAL A 98 8.57 -8.81 6.85
CA VAL A 98 8.35 -9.98 5.98
C VAL A 98 8.83 -11.30 6.61
N GLU A 99 9.75 -11.26 7.56
CA GLU A 99 10.20 -12.43 8.32
C GLU A 99 9.06 -13.05 9.13
N TYR A 100 8.22 -12.20 9.73
CA TYR A 100 7.06 -12.61 10.51
C TYR A 100 5.88 -12.92 9.59
N LEU A 101 5.63 -12.07 8.58
CA LEU A 101 4.59 -12.31 7.56
C LEU A 101 4.76 -13.68 6.91
N ALA A 102 6.00 -14.06 6.55
CA ALA A 102 6.29 -15.38 5.99
C ALA A 102 5.90 -16.52 6.95
N THR A 103 6.19 -16.37 8.24
CA THR A 103 5.82 -17.37 9.25
C THR A 103 4.31 -17.47 9.39
N HIS A 104 3.61 -16.35 9.51
CA HIS A 104 2.15 -16.31 9.61
C HIS A 104 1.47 -16.95 8.39
N LEU A 105 1.85 -16.55 7.16
CA LEU A 105 1.28 -17.11 5.93
C LEU A 105 1.54 -18.61 5.79
N ARG A 106 2.75 -19.08 6.15
CA ARG A 106 3.10 -20.50 6.15
C ARG A 106 2.30 -21.31 7.17
N GLN A 107 2.06 -20.72 8.35
CA GLN A 107 1.20 -21.34 9.39
C GLN A 107 -0.26 -21.39 8.94
N ALA A 108 -0.80 -20.30 8.39
CA ALA A 108 -2.15 -20.23 7.86
C ALA A 108 -2.40 -21.26 6.75
N ARG A 109 -1.44 -21.44 5.83
CA ARG A 109 -1.54 -22.45 4.75
C ARG A 109 -1.48 -23.91 5.24
N LYS A 110 -0.96 -24.14 6.46
CA LYS A 110 -0.76 -25.50 6.96
C LYS A 110 -2.08 -26.24 7.12
N GLY A 111 -2.20 -27.38 6.43
CA GLY A 111 -3.42 -28.20 6.43
C GLY A 111 -4.42 -27.80 5.34
N ASN A 112 -4.31 -26.63 4.74
CA ASN A 112 -5.19 -26.19 3.65
C ASN A 112 -4.69 -26.72 2.30
N ARG A 113 -5.41 -27.70 1.73
CA ARG A 113 -5.09 -28.29 0.42
C ARG A 113 -5.24 -27.26 -0.71
N TYR A 114 -6.29 -26.46 -0.64
CA TYR A 114 -6.61 -25.42 -1.62
C TYR A 114 -6.33 -24.07 -0.99
N SER A 115 -5.12 -23.53 -1.21
CA SER A 115 -4.72 -22.23 -0.72
C SER A 115 -4.10 -21.45 -1.87
N VAL A 116 -4.48 -20.20 -2.01
CA VAL A 116 -3.96 -19.23 -2.97
C VAL A 116 -3.61 -17.94 -2.22
N THR A 117 -2.53 -17.28 -2.63
CA THR A 117 -2.10 -16.00 -2.04
C THR A 117 -2.16 -14.93 -3.10
N ALA A 118 -2.88 -13.86 -2.84
CA ALA A 118 -3.06 -12.73 -3.76
C ALA A 118 -2.72 -11.40 -3.08
N ALA A 119 -2.42 -10.38 -3.88
CA ALA A 119 -2.24 -9.04 -3.37
C ALA A 119 -2.93 -7.98 -4.24
N ALA A 120 -3.22 -6.82 -3.66
CA ALA A 120 -3.96 -5.75 -4.32
C ALA A 120 -3.10 -4.49 -4.57
N GLY A 121 -1.89 -4.67 -5.13
CA GLY A 121 -1.02 -3.58 -5.58
C GLY A 121 -0.24 -2.88 -4.48
N ASP A 122 0.57 -1.88 -4.89
CA ASP A 122 1.51 -1.12 -4.08
C ASP A 122 2.43 -2.02 -3.24
N LEU A 123 2.92 -3.09 -3.86
CA LEU A 123 3.88 -3.98 -3.21
C LEU A 123 5.28 -3.38 -3.24
N ILE A 124 5.57 -2.58 -4.24
CA ILE A 124 6.81 -1.85 -4.49
C ILE A 124 6.50 -0.36 -4.69
N GLY A 125 7.54 0.46 -4.73
CA GLY A 125 7.44 1.92 -4.84
C GLY A 125 7.21 2.62 -3.50
N ALA A 126 7.68 3.85 -3.37
CA ALA A 126 7.76 4.56 -2.09
C ALA A 126 8.43 3.72 -0.98
N SER A 127 9.36 2.88 -1.36
CA SER A 127 9.97 1.82 -0.54
C SER A 127 11.04 2.36 0.39
N PRO A 128 11.22 1.81 1.61
CA PRO A 128 12.39 2.06 2.43
C PRO A 128 13.69 1.73 1.70
N LEU A 129 14.80 2.34 2.16
CA LEU A 129 16.10 2.28 1.47
C LEU A 129 16.54 0.87 1.13
N LEU A 130 16.33 -0.10 2.04
CA LEU A 130 16.75 -1.51 1.82
C LEU A 130 16.16 -2.10 0.54
N SER A 131 15.01 -1.61 0.10
CA SER A 131 14.38 -2.03 -1.16
C SER A 131 14.57 -0.99 -2.26
N GLY A 132 14.26 0.28 -1.99
CA GLY A 132 14.30 1.36 -2.97
C GLY A 132 15.70 1.60 -3.56
N LEU A 133 16.79 1.47 -2.77
CA LEU A 133 18.17 1.60 -3.27
C LEU A 133 18.50 0.61 -4.39
N PHE A 134 17.77 -0.49 -4.45
CA PHE A 134 17.96 -1.57 -5.42
C PHE A 134 16.75 -1.72 -6.36
N HIS A 135 16.00 -0.64 -6.57
CA HIS A 135 14.82 -0.61 -7.44
C HIS A 135 13.87 -1.79 -7.16
N ASP A 136 13.60 -2.06 -5.88
CA ASP A 136 12.69 -3.08 -5.36
C ASP A 136 12.99 -4.55 -5.74
N GLU A 137 14.18 -4.86 -6.25
CA GLU A 137 14.61 -6.27 -6.44
C GLU A 137 14.54 -7.10 -5.15
N PRO A 138 14.92 -6.55 -3.96
CA PRO A 138 14.79 -7.29 -2.69
C PRO A 138 13.34 -7.65 -2.36
N THR A 139 12.41 -6.73 -2.58
CA THR A 139 10.98 -6.94 -2.32
C THR A 139 10.39 -8.00 -3.22
N VAL A 140 10.61 -7.95 -4.54
CA VAL A 140 10.16 -9.00 -5.44
C VAL A 140 10.79 -10.36 -5.07
N GLY A 141 12.06 -10.36 -4.65
CA GLY A 141 12.71 -11.56 -4.13
C GLY A 141 12.03 -12.13 -2.87
N ALA A 142 11.56 -11.28 -1.97
CA ALA A 142 10.78 -11.68 -0.79
C ALA A 142 9.39 -12.21 -1.18
N LEU A 143 8.67 -11.52 -2.08
CA LEU A 143 7.36 -11.95 -2.58
C LEU A 143 7.41 -13.32 -3.26
N ASN A 144 8.46 -13.60 -4.04
CA ASN A 144 8.71 -14.93 -4.60
C ASN A 144 8.86 -16.01 -3.51
N LYS A 145 9.50 -15.69 -2.38
CA LYS A 145 9.66 -16.60 -1.22
C LYS A 145 8.40 -16.71 -0.36
N LEU A 146 7.50 -15.72 -0.41
CA LEU A 146 6.17 -15.79 0.21
C LEU A 146 5.22 -16.69 -0.56
N ASP A 147 5.62 -17.22 -1.72
CA ASP A 147 4.77 -17.96 -2.65
C ASP A 147 3.51 -17.15 -3.01
N LEU A 148 3.70 -15.88 -3.39
CA LEU A 148 2.63 -15.06 -3.95
C LEU A 148 2.22 -15.64 -5.30
N ASP A 149 0.93 -15.88 -5.50
CA ASP A 149 0.40 -16.46 -6.74
C ASP A 149 0.04 -15.40 -7.78
N VAL A 150 -0.45 -14.22 -7.33
CA VAL A 150 -0.92 -13.15 -8.22
C VAL A 150 -1.04 -11.81 -7.48
N THR A 151 -0.83 -10.71 -8.17
CA THR A 151 -1.14 -9.36 -7.67
C THR A 151 -1.73 -8.47 -8.76
N SER A 152 -2.57 -7.48 -8.39
CA SER A 152 -2.77 -6.31 -9.25
C SER A 152 -1.57 -5.37 -9.15
N VAL A 153 -1.43 -4.44 -10.09
CA VAL A 153 -0.61 -3.26 -9.87
C VAL A 153 -1.38 -2.24 -9.04
N GLY A 154 -0.66 -1.44 -8.24
CA GLY A 154 -1.17 -0.18 -7.70
C GLY A 154 -0.61 1.01 -8.46
N ASN A 155 -0.73 2.21 -7.89
CA ASN A 155 -0.15 3.40 -8.48
C ASN A 155 1.37 3.45 -8.34
N HIS A 156 1.91 2.97 -7.24
CA HIS A 156 3.35 3.01 -6.97
C HIS A 156 4.18 1.98 -7.78
N GLU A 157 3.57 0.99 -8.39
CA GLU A 157 4.24 0.18 -9.40
C GLU A 157 4.64 0.99 -10.64
N PHE A 158 4.14 2.23 -10.80
CA PHE A 158 4.47 3.14 -11.90
C PHE A 158 5.45 4.26 -11.50
N ASP A 159 5.95 4.32 -10.27
CA ASP A 159 6.88 5.37 -9.81
C ASP A 159 8.11 5.48 -10.73
N GLU A 160 8.69 4.35 -11.11
CA GLU A 160 9.83 4.28 -12.04
C GLU A 160 9.41 3.95 -13.50
N GLY A 161 8.12 3.97 -13.78
CA GLY A 161 7.54 3.82 -15.11
C GLY A 161 7.36 2.39 -15.61
N ALA A 162 6.66 2.29 -16.74
CA ALA A 162 6.24 1.02 -17.32
C ALA A 162 7.41 0.10 -17.74
N VAL A 163 8.57 0.65 -18.05
CA VAL A 163 9.77 -0.14 -18.44
C VAL A 163 10.33 -0.87 -17.23
N GLU A 164 10.39 -0.17 -16.09
CA GLU A 164 10.86 -0.76 -14.84
C GLU A 164 9.85 -1.78 -14.30
N LEU A 165 8.56 -1.48 -14.34
CA LEU A 165 7.51 -2.45 -14.00
C LEU A 165 7.64 -3.73 -14.86
N ALA A 166 7.93 -3.60 -16.14
CA ALA A 166 8.18 -4.75 -17.01
C ALA A 166 9.46 -5.53 -16.60
N ARG A 167 10.49 -4.84 -16.07
CA ARG A 167 11.68 -5.47 -15.50
C ARG A 167 11.36 -6.20 -14.20
N MET A 168 10.54 -5.60 -13.33
CA MET A 168 10.07 -6.27 -12.11
C MET A 168 9.35 -7.58 -12.44
N GLN A 169 8.55 -7.61 -13.50
CA GLN A 169 7.89 -8.83 -13.94
C GLN A 169 8.88 -9.84 -14.56
N ASN A 170 9.78 -9.40 -15.44
CA ASN A 170 10.51 -10.30 -16.33
C ASN A 170 11.98 -10.51 -15.92
N GLY A 171 12.49 -9.70 -15.00
CA GLY A 171 13.88 -9.72 -14.58
C GLY A 171 14.82 -8.98 -15.55
N GLY A 172 16.10 -9.07 -15.24
CA GLY A 172 17.18 -8.39 -15.96
C GLY A 172 17.91 -7.42 -15.07
N CYS A 173 19.05 -6.89 -15.54
CA CYS A 173 19.75 -5.81 -14.81
C CYS A 173 19.08 -4.48 -15.10
N HIS A 174 19.10 -3.57 -14.12
CA HIS A 174 18.59 -2.22 -14.32
C HIS A 174 19.36 -1.49 -15.45
N PRO A 175 18.68 -0.73 -16.34
CA PRO A 175 19.31 -0.19 -17.56
C PRO A 175 20.50 0.72 -17.29
N THR A 176 20.48 1.51 -16.23
CA THR A 176 21.51 2.49 -15.86
C THR A 176 22.34 2.04 -14.66
N ALA A 177 21.71 1.50 -13.60
CA ALA A 177 22.40 1.06 -12.38
C ALA A 177 23.09 -0.31 -12.53
N GLY A 178 22.73 -1.09 -13.56
CA GLY A 178 23.33 -2.41 -13.79
C GLY A 178 22.74 -3.50 -12.90
N CYS A 179 23.53 -4.55 -12.63
CA CYS A 179 23.15 -5.65 -11.74
C CYS A 179 23.68 -5.42 -10.34
N PHE A 180 22.81 -5.34 -9.34
CA PHE A 180 23.20 -5.06 -7.94
C PHE A 180 23.99 -6.19 -7.29
N VAL A 181 23.67 -7.44 -7.62
CA VAL A 181 24.43 -8.60 -7.14
C VAL A 181 25.44 -9.02 -8.22
N LYS A 182 26.74 -8.92 -7.91
CA LYS A 182 27.82 -9.22 -8.84
C LYS A 182 27.62 -10.59 -9.53
N GLY A 183 27.62 -10.59 -10.85
CA GLY A 183 27.49 -11.79 -11.67
C GLY A 183 26.10 -12.44 -11.70
N LYS A 184 25.08 -11.78 -11.13
CA LYS A 184 23.71 -12.31 -11.14
C LYS A 184 22.75 -11.28 -11.73
N LYS A 185 21.93 -11.72 -12.69
CA LYS A 185 20.79 -10.94 -13.17
C LYS A 185 19.62 -11.13 -12.22
N PHE A 186 18.86 -10.08 -12.00
CA PHE A 186 17.57 -10.16 -11.30
C PHE A 186 16.63 -11.13 -12.03
N LYS A 187 15.92 -11.97 -11.30
CA LYS A 187 15.07 -13.02 -11.87
C LYS A 187 13.68 -12.54 -12.28
N GLY A 188 13.24 -11.41 -11.73
CA GLY A 188 11.86 -10.95 -11.83
C GLY A 188 10.91 -11.72 -10.91
N ALA A 189 9.62 -11.39 -11.03
CA ALA A 189 8.55 -12.00 -10.27
C ALA A 189 8.23 -13.42 -10.78
N ASP A 190 8.07 -14.36 -9.85
CA ASP A 190 7.58 -15.72 -10.15
C ASP A 190 6.03 -15.76 -10.29
N PHE A 191 5.37 -14.65 -10.01
CA PHE A 191 3.91 -14.41 -10.08
C PHE A 191 3.58 -13.34 -11.12
N PRO A 192 2.36 -13.32 -11.71
CA PRO A 192 1.95 -12.26 -12.62
C PRO A 192 1.51 -10.98 -11.87
N TYR A 193 1.96 -9.81 -12.36
CA TYR A 193 1.31 -8.53 -12.13
C TYR A 193 0.15 -8.38 -13.11
N LEU A 194 -1.02 -7.96 -12.64
CA LEU A 194 -2.22 -7.74 -13.44
C LEU A 194 -2.54 -6.25 -13.54
N ALA A 195 -2.92 -5.79 -14.74
CA ALA A 195 -3.29 -4.41 -15.02
C ALA A 195 -4.37 -4.34 -16.11
N ALA A 196 -5.58 -4.75 -15.79
CA ALA A 196 -6.65 -4.90 -16.79
C ALA A 196 -7.12 -3.57 -17.39
N ASN A 197 -7.11 -2.49 -16.60
CA ASN A 197 -7.55 -1.15 -17.02
C ASN A 197 -6.40 -0.25 -17.49
N VAL A 198 -5.14 -0.74 -17.49
CA VAL A 198 -4.00 0.04 -18.00
C VAL A 198 -3.65 -0.41 -19.41
N THR A 199 -3.76 0.50 -20.37
CA THR A 199 -3.52 0.23 -21.80
C THR A 199 -2.45 1.16 -22.35
N LYS A 200 -1.73 0.65 -23.37
CA LYS A 200 -0.77 1.45 -24.13
C LYS A 200 -1.52 2.36 -25.10
N GLU A 201 -1.40 3.69 -24.99
CA GLU A 201 -2.11 4.67 -25.82
C GLU A 201 -1.99 4.39 -27.31
N LYS A 202 -0.78 4.10 -27.79
CA LYS A 202 -0.50 3.86 -29.21
C LYS A 202 -1.21 2.64 -29.80
N THR A 203 -1.53 1.61 -28.98
CA THR A 203 -2.02 0.32 -29.49
C THR A 203 -3.37 -0.08 -28.93
N GLY A 204 -3.83 0.56 -27.84
CA GLY A 204 -5.02 0.18 -27.09
C GLY A 204 -4.92 -1.21 -26.42
N LYS A 205 -3.74 -1.86 -26.46
CA LYS A 205 -3.54 -3.18 -25.86
C LYS A 205 -3.21 -3.02 -24.37
N PRO A 206 -3.65 -3.97 -23.50
CA PRO A 206 -3.26 -3.98 -22.10
C PRO A 206 -1.74 -3.93 -21.94
N LEU A 207 -1.27 -3.24 -20.89
CA LEU A 207 0.15 -3.15 -20.54
C LEU A 207 0.67 -4.50 -20.05
N LEU A 208 -0.08 -5.13 -19.15
CA LEU A 208 0.17 -6.44 -18.53
C LEU A 208 -1.05 -7.34 -18.74
N ASP A 209 -0.97 -8.59 -18.26
CA ASP A 209 -2.10 -9.50 -18.32
C ASP A 209 -3.29 -8.96 -17.52
N PRO A 210 -4.51 -8.99 -18.05
CA PRO A 210 -5.68 -8.41 -17.39
C PRO A 210 -6.27 -9.30 -16.30
N TYR A 211 -6.02 -10.58 -16.35
CA TYR A 211 -6.51 -11.55 -15.38
C TYR A 211 -5.61 -12.78 -15.31
N PHE A 212 -5.70 -13.52 -14.21
CA PHE A 212 -5.05 -14.80 -13.96
C PHE A 212 -6.10 -15.83 -13.55
N VAL A 213 -5.91 -17.10 -13.89
CA VAL A 213 -6.78 -18.20 -13.43
C VAL A 213 -5.94 -19.16 -12.61
N TRP A 214 -6.20 -19.18 -11.31
CA TRP A 214 -5.68 -20.19 -10.42
C TRP A 214 -6.50 -21.48 -10.57
N GLU A 215 -5.83 -22.62 -10.73
CA GLU A 215 -6.47 -23.90 -10.90
C GLU A 215 -5.76 -25.01 -10.11
N LYS A 216 -6.56 -25.77 -9.35
CA LYS A 216 -6.08 -26.93 -8.62
C LYS A 216 -7.19 -27.99 -8.51
N ASP A 217 -6.92 -29.20 -9.00
CA ASP A 217 -7.86 -30.35 -8.95
C ASP A 217 -9.25 -30.03 -9.49
N GLY A 218 -9.33 -29.21 -10.53
CA GLY A 218 -10.57 -28.79 -11.18
C GLY A 218 -11.35 -27.69 -10.43
N VAL A 219 -10.81 -27.14 -9.35
CA VAL A 219 -11.26 -25.89 -8.73
C VAL A 219 -10.58 -24.73 -9.45
N ARG A 220 -11.35 -23.76 -9.93
CA ARG A 220 -10.84 -22.64 -10.72
C ARG A 220 -11.32 -21.31 -10.15
N ILE A 221 -10.41 -20.39 -9.89
CA ILE A 221 -10.72 -19.03 -9.46
C ILE A 221 -10.05 -18.05 -10.42
N GLY A 222 -10.81 -17.13 -11.00
CA GLY A 222 -10.31 -16.05 -11.84
C GLY A 222 -10.00 -14.84 -10.99
N PHE A 223 -8.81 -14.27 -11.17
CA PHE A 223 -8.40 -13.01 -10.56
C PHE A 223 -8.31 -11.93 -11.64
N ILE A 224 -9.01 -10.81 -11.46
CA ILE A 224 -8.93 -9.64 -12.35
C ILE A 224 -8.21 -8.55 -11.57
N GLY A 225 -7.11 -7.98 -12.12
CA GLY A 225 -6.37 -6.90 -11.46
C GLY A 225 -6.65 -5.54 -12.11
N VAL A 226 -6.98 -4.54 -11.30
CA VAL A 226 -7.15 -3.14 -11.73
C VAL A 226 -6.49 -2.20 -10.73
N THR A 227 -6.01 -1.06 -11.22
CA THR A 227 -5.59 0.08 -10.40
C THR A 227 -6.54 1.25 -10.61
N LEU A 228 -6.47 2.27 -9.74
CA LEU A 228 -7.37 3.42 -9.82
C LEU A 228 -7.20 4.18 -11.15
N GLU A 229 -8.32 4.60 -11.76
CA GLU A 229 -8.32 5.44 -12.96
C GLU A 229 -7.53 6.73 -12.74
N GLY A 230 -7.58 7.26 -11.50
CA GLY A 230 -6.90 8.47 -11.07
C GLY A 230 -5.38 8.41 -10.97
N THR A 231 -4.74 7.26 -11.20
CA THR A 231 -3.27 7.07 -11.09
C THR A 231 -2.44 8.19 -11.75
N PRO A 232 -2.76 8.71 -12.95
CA PRO A 232 -1.99 9.79 -13.56
C PRO A 232 -1.95 11.11 -12.75
N ASN A 233 -2.84 11.28 -11.78
CA ASN A 233 -2.91 12.47 -10.93
C ASN A 233 -2.11 12.32 -9.63
N ILE A 234 -1.57 11.12 -9.33
CA ILE A 234 -0.93 10.79 -8.06
C ILE A 234 0.44 10.12 -8.22
N VAL A 235 0.96 10.05 -9.45
CA VAL A 235 2.34 9.66 -9.77
C VAL A 235 2.94 10.67 -10.74
N THR A 236 4.26 10.61 -10.93
CA THR A 236 4.94 11.52 -11.87
C THR A 236 4.44 11.30 -13.29
N ALA A 237 4.33 12.39 -14.09
CA ALA A 237 3.86 12.31 -15.47
C ALA A 237 4.73 11.38 -16.35
N GLU A 238 6.04 11.28 -16.05
CA GLU A 238 6.96 10.40 -16.77
C GLU A 238 6.69 8.93 -16.46
N GLY A 239 6.31 8.59 -15.22
CA GLY A 239 5.98 7.24 -14.79
C GLY A 239 4.81 6.60 -15.53
N VAL A 240 3.84 7.43 -15.95
CA VAL A 240 2.62 6.98 -16.66
C VAL A 240 2.59 7.35 -18.14
N LYS A 241 3.67 7.88 -18.68
CA LYS A 241 3.78 8.36 -20.06
C LYS A 241 3.43 7.29 -21.09
N GLY A 242 2.51 7.61 -21.97
CA GLY A 242 2.05 6.72 -23.05
C GLY A 242 1.11 5.61 -22.58
N LEU A 243 0.57 5.73 -21.35
CA LEU A 243 -0.41 4.85 -20.77
C LEU A 243 -1.76 5.56 -20.61
N LYS A 244 -2.83 4.80 -20.75
CA LYS A 244 -4.20 5.22 -20.43
C LYS A 244 -4.75 4.32 -19.34
N PHE A 245 -5.29 4.94 -18.30
CA PHE A 245 -5.98 4.30 -17.19
C PHE A 245 -7.49 4.43 -17.46
N GLY A 246 -8.20 3.33 -17.36
CA GLY A 246 -9.65 3.26 -17.61
C GLY A 246 -10.42 3.00 -16.34
N ASP A 247 -11.74 3.20 -16.41
CA ASP A 247 -12.68 2.95 -15.32
C ASP A 247 -12.60 1.52 -14.82
N GLU A 248 -12.53 1.35 -13.50
CA GLU A 248 -12.38 0.06 -12.81
C GLU A 248 -13.61 -0.83 -13.03
N VAL A 249 -14.83 -0.26 -12.88
CA VAL A 249 -16.10 -0.99 -12.97
C VAL A 249 -16.32 -1.52 -14.38
N GLU A 250 -16.16 -0.67 -15.39
CA GLU A 250 -16.30 -1.08 -16.79
C GLU A 250 -15.31 -2.20 -17.13
N THR A 251 -14.07 -2.06 -16.65
CA THR A 251 -13.00 -3.01 -16.92
C THR A 251 -13.23 -4.34 -16.22
N ILE A 252 -13.56 -4.34 -14.93
CA ILE A 252 -13.87 -5.56 -14.18
C ILE A 252 -15.05 -6.28 -14.84
N ASN A 253 -16.13 -5.57 -15.16
CA ASN A 253 -17.31 -6.14 -15.79
C ASN A 253 -17.02 -6.76 -17.17
N LYS A 254 -16.14 -6.14 -17.95
CA LYS A 254 -15.67 -6.66 -19.25
C LYS A 254 -14.94 -8.00 -19.07
N TYR A 255 -13.99 -8.08 -18.13
CA TYR A 255 -13.19 -9.29 -17.95
C TYR A 255 -13.93 -10.39 -17.18
N ALA A 256 -14.86 -10.04 -16.29
CA ALA A 256 -15.77 -11.01 -15.68
C ALA A 256 -16.59 -11.78 -16.74
N LYS A 257 -17.16 -11.06 -17.73
CA LYS A 257 -17.84 -11.69 -18.87
C LYS A 257 -16.92 -12.58 -19.73
N ILE A 258 -15.64 -12.22 -19.84
CA ILE A 258 -14.65 -13.03 -20.57
C ILE A 258 -14.34 -14.32 -19.81
N LEU A 259 -14.13 -14.24 -18.50
CA LEU A 259 -13.88 -15.39 -17.62
C LEU A 259 -15.07 -16.34 -17.61
N GLU A 260 -16.29 -15.82 -17.47
CA GLU A 260 -17.52 -16.64 -17.50
C GLU A 260 -17.63 -17.41 -18.83
N ARG A 261 -17.40 -16.76 -19.98
CA ARG A 261 -17.39 -17.45 -21.29
C ARG A 261 -16.32 -18.53 -21.40
N LYS A 262 -15.25 -18.45 -20.60
CA LYS A 262 -14.21 -19.49 -20.47
C LYS A 262 -14.57 -20.56 -19.42
N GLY A 263 -15.77 -20.47 -18.83
CA GLY A 263 -16.25 -21.41 -17.81
C GLY A 263 -15.63 -21.20 -16.43
N VAL A 264 -15.07 -20.01 -16.15
CA VAL A 264 -14.61 -19.58 -14.84
C VAL A 264 -15.66 -18.65 -14.27
N LYS A 265 -16.40 -19.12 -13.25
CA LYS A 265 -17.49 -18.38 -12.62
C LYS A 265 -17.10 -17.79 -11.27
N SER A 266 -16.19 -18.45 -10.55
CA SER A 266 -15.63 -17.93 -9.31
C SER A 266 -14.63 -16.82 -9.63
N ILE A 267 -14.93 -15.59 -9.30
CA ILE A 267 -14.15 -14.42 -9.70
C ILE A 267 -13.86 -13.52 -8.50
N VAL A 268 -12.59 -13.23 -8.28
CA VAL A 268 -12.10 -12.25 -7.31
C VAL A 268 -11.48 -11.08 -8.08
N ALA A 269 -11.87 -9.85 -7.77
CA ALA A 269 -11.18 -8.68 -8.29
C ALA A 269 -10.15 -8.19 -7.27
N LEU A 270 -8.93 -7.94 -7.75
CA LEU A 270 -7.84 -7.29 -7.03
C LEU A 270 -7.87 -5.82 -7.46
N VAL A 271 -8.34 -4.94 -6.59
CA VAL A 271 -8.67 -3.56 -6.93
C VAL A 271 -7.77 -2.62 -6.14
N HIS A 272 -6.84 -1.96 -6.79
CA HIS A 272 -6.05 -0.95 -6.10
C HIS A 272 -6.79 0.39 -6.06
N GLU A 273 -7.87 0.40 -5.32
CA GLU A 273 -8.66 1.53 -4.85
C GLU A 273 -9.31 1.10 -3.54
N GLY A 274 -9.56 2.02 -2.62
CA GLY A 274 -9.95 1.65 -1.27
C GLY A 274 -11.08 2.45 -0.67
N GLY A 275 -11.31 2.18 0.61
CA GLY A 275 -12.29 2.85 1.46
C GLY A 275 -11.71 3.30 2.79
N ALA A 276 -12.54 4.01 3.53
CA ALA A 276 -12.27 4.47 4.88
C ALA A 276 -13.34 3.92 5.83
N PRO A 277 -13.00 2.97 6.70
CA PRO A 277 -13.89 2.52 7.77
C PRO A 277 -14.09 3.64 8.81
N ALA A 278 -15.17 3.59 9.56
CA ALA A 278 -15.47 4.59 10.60
C ALA A 278 -14.55 4.50 11.83
N SER A 279 -13.72 3.45 11.93
CA SER A 279 -12.69 3.27 12.95
C SER A 279 -11.39 2.79 12.32
N ASP A 280 -10.25 3.19 12.91
CA ASP A 280 -8.91 2.73 12.53
C ASP A 280 -8.54 1.36 13.14
N ALA A 281 -9.40 0.77 13.97
CA ALA A 281 -9.20 -0.56 14.52
C ALA A 281 -9.36 -1.63 13.43
N TYR A 282 -8.37 -2.49 13.25
CA TYR A 282 -8.37 -3.49 12.17
C TYR A 282 -9.49 -4.53 12.28
N ASP A 283 -10.03 -4.68 13.48
CA ASP A 283 -11.12 -5.59 13.86
C ASP A 283 -12.47 -4.88 14.00
N TYR A 284 -12.59 -3.67 13.44
CA TYR A 284 -13.84 -2.91 13.39
C TYR A 284 -14.87 -3.64 12.51
N ASP A 285 -16.07 -3.82 13.08
CA ASP A 285 -17.23 -4.36 12.36
C ASP A 285 -17.85 -3.28 11.46
N CYS A 286 -17.44 -3.24 10.21
CA CYS A 286 -17.95 -2.28 9.24
C CYS A 286 -19.32 -2.66 8.65
N ASP A 287 -19.90 -3.79 9.06
CA ASP A 287 -21.26 -4.21 8.70
C ASP A 287 -22.29 -3.80 9.76
N SER A 288 -21.94 -2.97 10.71
CA SER A 288 -22.82 -2.40 11.74
C SER A 288 -23.11 -0.91 11.45
N PRO A 289 -24.40 -0.49 11.40
CA PRO A 289 -25.63 -1.23 11.72
C PRO A 289 -26.14 -2.14 10.61
N GLY A 290 -25.62 -2.06 9.39
CA GLY A 290 -25.99 -2.90 8.25
C GLY A 290 -24.80 -3.20 7.33
N PRO A 291 -24.96 -4.09 6.35
CA PRO A 291 -23.89 -4.53 5.45
C PRO A 291 -23.20 -3.35 4.75
N GLY A 292 -21.93 -3.11 5.10
CA GLY A 292 -21.10 -2.03 4.54
C GLY A 292 -21.44 -0.62 4.98
N ASP A 293 -22.31 -0.41 5.97
CA ASP A 293 -22.69 0.94 6.43
C ASP A 293 -21.55 1.63 7.21
N GLY A 294 -20.62 0.87 7.75
CA GLY A 294 -19.45 1.39 8.47
C GLY A 294 -18.24 1.71 7.61
N ILE A 295 -18.35 1.67 6.28
CA ILE A 295 -17.27 2.02 5.33
C ILE A 295 -17.74 3.07 4.34
N SER A 296 -16.84 3.98 3.97
CA SER A 296 -17.05 5.03 2.96
C SER A 296 -15.93 5.01 1.92
N GLY A 297 -16.03 5.88 0.91
CA GLY A 297 -15.01 6.05 -0.12
C GLY A 297 -15.30 5.34 -1.45
N PRO A 298 -14.40 5.49 -2.45
CA PRO A 298 -14.64 5.05 -3.83
C PRO A 298 -14.97 3.56 -3.95
N ILE A 299 -14.35 2.71 -3.11
CA ILE A 299 -14.56 1.26 -3.19
C ILE A 299 -16.02 0.85 -2.95
N THR A 300 -16.77 1.62 -2.15
CA THR A 300 -18.18 1.32 -1.89
C THR A 300 -19.02 1.47 -3.14
N GLU A 301 -18.73 2.49 -3.95
CA GLU A 301 -19.41 2.72 -5.22
C GLU A 301 -18.99 1.70 -6.28
N ILE A 302 -17.70 1.34 -6.34
CA ILE A 302 -17.19 0.27 -7.19
C ILE A 302 -17.89 -1.05 -6.84
N ALA A 303 -17.94 -1.41 -5.57
CA ALA A 303 -18.55 -2.67 -5.11
C ALA A 303 -20.05 -2.75 -5.43
N LYS A 304 -20.79 -1.64 -5.35
CA LYS A 304 -22.21 -1.57 -5.72
C LYS A 304 -22.48 -1.68 -7.22
N LYS A 305 -21.50 -1.32 -8.08
CA LYS A 305 -21.67 -1.26 -9.55
C LYS A 305 -21.04 -2.43 -10.30
N VAL A 306 -20.04 -3.09 -9.72
CA VAL A 306 -19.39 -4.26 -10.34
C VAL A 306 -20.40 -5.40 -10.47
N SER A 307 -20.32 -6.09 -11.63
CA SER A 307 -21.21 -7.21 -12.01
C SER A 307 -21.41 -8.22 -10.88
N PRO A 308 -22.64 -8.77 -10.72
CA PRO A 308 -22.91 -9.88 -9.81
C PRO A 308 -22.08 -11.16 -10.04
N GLN A 309 -21.36 -11.25 -11.16
CA GLN A 309 -20.42 -12.33 -11.47
C GLN A 309 -19.13 -12.30 -10.62
N VAL A 310 -18.83 -11.18 -9.98
CA VAL A 310 -17.64 -11.03 -9.12
C VAL A 310 -18.02 -11.32 -7.68
N ASP A 311 -17.33 -12.26 -7.04
CA ASP A 311 -17.70 -12.80 -5.73
C ASP A 311 -17.09 -12.01 -4.58
N ALA A 312 -15.87 -11.52 -4.74
CA ALA A 312 -15.16 -10.77 -3.71
C ALA A 312 -14.23 -9.70 -4.34
N LEU A 313 -13.96 -8.65 -3.57
CA LEU A 313 -12.96 -7.62 -3.87
C LEU A 313 -11.88 -7.65 -2.79
N VAL A 314 -10.63 -7.81 -3.20
CA VAL A 314 -9.44 -7.56 -2.37
C VAL A 314 -8.90 -6.20 -2.78
N THR A 315 -8.72 -5.29 -1.83
CA THR A 315 -8.50 -3.87 -2.11
C THR A 315 -7.24 -3.32 -1.43
N GLY A 316 -6.84 -2.10 -1.79
CA GLY A 316 -5.64 -1.43 -1.27
C GLY A 316 -5.73 0.10 -1.30
N HIS A 317 -4.61 0.77 -1.54
CA HIS A 317 -4.43 2.20 -1.75
C HIS A 317 -4.64 3.09 -0.51
N THR A 318 -5.72 2.93 0.23
CA THR A 318 -6.03 3.80 1.39
C THR A 318 -5.28 3.44 2.66
N HIS A 319 -4.53 2.31 2.68
CA HIS A 319 -3.81 1.79 3.84
C HIS A 319 -4.72 1.49 5.05
N GLN A 320 -6.04 1.37 4.83
CA GLN A 320 -7.00 1.05 5.87
C GLN A 320 -7.22 -0.46 6.00
N ALA A 321 -7.66 -0.89 7.17
CA ALA A 321 -7.99 -2.28 7.44
C ALA A 321 -9.51 -2.44 7.54
N TYR A 322 -10.08 -3.34 6.76
CA TYR A 322 -11.51 -3.67 6.84
C TYR A 322 -11.83 -5.03 6.23
N VAL A 323 -12.90 -5.63 6.73
CA VAL A 323 -13.56 -6.82 6.20
C VAL A 323 -15.06 -6.54 6.21
N CYS A 324 -15.61 -6.14 5.06
CA CYS A 324 -16.98 -5.64 4.94
C CYS A 324 -17.78 -6.47 3.96
N THR A 325 -19.09 -6.48 4.11
CA THR A 325 -20.04 -7.02 3.14
C THR A 325 -20.78 -5.89 2.46
N VAL A 326 -20.54 -5.67 1.17
CA VAL A 326 -21.26 -4.65 0.38
C VAL A 326 -22.20 -5.37 -0.59
N PRO A 327 -23.52 -5.04 -0.60
CA PRO A 327 -24.45 -5.65 -1.55
C PRO A 327 -24.07 -5.37 -3.01
N ASP A 328 -24.10 -6.39 -3.86
CA ASP A 328 -23.92 -6.25 -5.30
C ASP A 328 -25.19 -5.65 -5.97
N PRO A 329 -25.18 -5.36 -7.29
CA PRO A 329 -26.37 -4.83 -7.99
C PRO A 329 -27.63 -5.72 -7.92
N ALA A 330 -27.47 -7.00 -7.58
CA ALA A 330 -28.59 -7.93 -7.37
C ALA A 330 -28.98 -8.08 -5.88
N GLY A 331 -28.40 -7.28 -4.98
CA GLY A 331 -28.64 -7.32 -3.55
C GLY A 331 -28.00 -8.51 -2.82
N LYS A 332 -27.09 -9.25 -3.47
CA LYS A 332 -26.38 -10.36 -2.82
C LYS A 332 -25.14 -9.87 -2.09
N PRO A 333 -24.77 -10.54 -0.97
CA PRO A 333 -23.56 -10.16 -0.24
C PRO A 333 -22.32 -10.29 -1.12
N ARG A 334 -21.42 -9.32 -1.04
CA ARG A 334 -20.10 -9.32 -1.66
C ARG A 334 -19.07 -8.91 -0.62
N LEU A 335 -18.07 -9.77 -0.42
CA LEU A 335 -16.94 -9.48 0.45
C LEU A 335 -16.07 -8.39 -0.15
N VAL A 336 -15.65 -7.42 0.67
CA VAL A 336 -14.70 -6.35 0.34
C VAL A 336 -13.69 -6.25 1.46
N THR A 337 -12.40 -6.49 1.17
CA THR A 337 -11.36 -6.55 2.21
C THR A 337 -10.16 -5.68 1.89
N SER A 338 -9.49 -5.20 2.93
CA SER A 338 -8.17 -4.60 2.87
C SER A 338 -7.38 -4.89 4.14
N ALA A 339 -6.08 -5.12 4.00
CA ALA A 339 -5.18 -5.56 5.05
C ALA A 339 -4.23 -4.44 5.53
N SER A 340 -4.70 -3.19 5.62
CA SER A 340 -3.87 -2.05 6.01
C SER A 340 -2.69 -1.85 5.03
N SER A 341 -1.45 -1.79 5.54
CA SER A 341 -0.24 -1.56 4.74
C SER A 341 1.00 -2.14 5.42
N TYR A 342 2.12 -2.13 4.69
CA TYR A 342 3.47 -2.45 5.19
C TYR A 342 3.61 -3.87 5.77
N GLY A 343 2.75 -4.79 5.32
CA GLY A 343 2.75 -6.17 5.79
C GLY A 343 2.38 -6.33 7.26
N LYS A 344 1.66 -5.35 7.85
CA LYS A 344 1.20 -5.40 9.25
C LYS A 344 0.07 -6.37 9.48
N LEU A 345 -0.75 -6.55 8.45
CA LEU A 345 -1.89 -7.48 8.45
C LEU A 345 -1.81 -8.38 7.22
N TYR A 346 -2.51 -9.50 7.31
CA TYR A 346 -2.98 -10.27 6.17
C TYR A 346 -4.44 -10.64 6.38
N THR A 347 -5.19 -10.82 5.30
CA THR A 347 -6.57 -11.29 5.35
C THR A 347 -6.59 -12.79 5.03
N ASP A 348 -7.26 -13.59 5.86
CA ASP A 348 -7.56 -15.01 5.61
C ASP A 348 -9.05 -15.15 5.27
N THR A 349 -9.32 -15.56 4.04
CA THR A 349 -10.69 -15.70 3.52
C THR A 349 -10.93 -17.14 3.13
N THR A 350 -11.98 -17.75 3.66
CA THR A 350 -12.52 -19.04 3.19
C THR A 350 -13.56 -18.80 2.11
N LEU A 351 -13.26 -19.22 0.88
CA LEU A 351 -14.17 -19.21 -0.26
C LEU A 351 -14.75 -20.61 -0.44
N THR A 352 -16.02 -20.82 -0.11
CA THR A 352 -16.69 -22.11 -0.30
C THR A 352 -17.08 -22.27 -1.77
N TYR A 353 -16.35 -23.11 -2.51
CA TYR A 353 -16.54 -23.40 -3.93
C TYR A 353 -17.47 -24.60 -4.14
N ASP A 354 -18.56 -24.44 -4.90
CA ASP A 354 -19.43 -25.55 -5.31
C ASP A 354 -18.98 -26.10 -6.67
N ARG A 355 -18.47 -27.33 -6.68
CA ARG A 355 -18.01 -28.03 -7.90
C ARG A 355 -19.10 -28.22 -8.95
N ARG A 356 -20.38 -28.25 -8.56
CA ARG A 356 -21.50 -28.41 -9.47
C ARG A 356 -21.81 -27.15 -10.25
N THR A 357 -21.86 -26.01 -9.57
CA THR A 357 -22.07 -24.69 -10.19
C THR A 357 -20.78 -24.09 -10.75
N LYS A 358 -19.62 -24.54 -10.25
CA LYS A 358 -18.28 -23.98 -10.48
C LYS A 358 -18.18 -22.55 -10.03
N ASP A 359 -18.79 -22.24 -8.90
CA ASP A 359 -18.99 -20.88 -8.40
C ASP A 359 -18.84 -20.83 -6.87
N ILE A 360 -18.65 -19.64 -6.32
CA ILE A 360 -18.56 -19.41 -4.87
C ILE A 360 -19.96 -19.33 -4.26
N VAL A 361 -20.14 -20.01 -3.13
CA VAL A 361 -21.33 -19.88 -2.28
C VAL A 361 -21.13 -18.66 -1.38
N ARG A 362 -21.47 -17.47 -1.83
CA ARG A 362 -21.17 -16.20 -1.16
C ARG A 362 -21.72 -16.10 0.27
N THR A 363 -22.83 -16.78 0.57
CA THR A 363 -23.40 -16.84 1.93
C THR A 363 -22.60 -17.72 2.89
N ALA A 364 -21.60 -18.46 2.39
CA ALA A 364 -20.69 -19.30 3.17
C ALA A 364 -19.24 -18.79 3.13
N VAL A 365 -19.02 -17.57 2.64
CA VAL A 365 -17.71 -16.90 2.69
C VAL A 365 -17.47 -16.39 4.12
N ALA A 366 -16.30 -16.67 4.66
CA ALA A 366 -15.83 -16.15 5.94
C ALA A 366 -14.47 -15.49 5.75
N SER A 367 -14.24 -14.35 6.38
CA SER A 367 -13.00 -13.60 6.24
C SER A 367 -12.65 -12.85 7.52
N ALA A 368 -11.35 -12.72 7.80
CA ALA A 368 -10.85 -11.93 8.90
C ALA A 368 -9.45 -11.36 8.59
N ASN A 369 -9.17 -10.18 9.12
CA ASN A 369 -7.82 -9.62 9.18
C ASN A 369 -7.06 -10.21 10.37
N HIS A 370 -5.80 -10.55 10.16
CA HIS A 370 -4.91 -11.10 11.17
C HIS A 370 -3.66 -10.23 11.31
N VAL A 371 -3.26 -9.96 12.55
CA VAL A 371 -2.03 -9.20 12.84
C VAL A 371 -0.82 -10.05 12.53
N VAL A 372 0.12 -9.48 11.80
CA VAL A 372 1.47 -10.01 11.64
C VAL A 372 2.26 -9.63 12.88
N SER A 373 1.95 -10.33 13.98
CA SER A 373 2.60 -10.12 15.28
C SER A 373 4.06 -10.61 15.26
N ARG A 374 4.86 -10.05 16.17
CA ARG A 374 6.30 -10.33 16.24
C ARG A 374 6.66 -11.38 17.31
N ASP A 375 5.68 -12.07 17.84
CA ASP A 375 5.80 -13.13 18.84
C ASP A 375 5.99 -14.54 18.25
N VAL A 376 6.05 -14.64 16.92
CA VAL A 376 6.36 -15.88 16.19
C VAL A 376 7.84 -15.91 15.76
N PRO A 377 8.41 -17.10 15.50
CA PRO A 377 9.78 -17.19 14.96
C PRO A 377 9.90 -16.50 13.59
N LYS A 378 11.00 -15.79 13.39
CA LYS A 378 11.37 -15.24 12.09
C LYS A 378 11.62 -16.36 11.07
N ALA A 379 11.16 -16.19 9.85
CA ALA A 379 11.44 -17.11 8.75
C ALA A 379 12.91 -16.97 8.30
N ALA A 380 13.73 -17.99 8.52
CA ALA A 380 15.18 -17.93 8.33
C ALA A 380 15.61 -17.57 6.90
N ASP A 381 14.85 -17.97 5.89
CA ASP A 381 15.12 -17.64 4.49
C ASP A 381 14.82 -16.16 4.15
N MET A 382 13.89 -15.53 4.88
CA MET A 382 13.64 -14.09 4.82
C MET A 382 14.73 -13.32 5.57
N THR A 383 15.10 -13.78 6.78
CA THR A 383 16.22 -13.20 7.54
C THR A 383 17.49 -13.16 6.68
N LYS A 384 17.78 -14.27 6.00
CA LYS A 384 18.95 -14.32 5.11
C LYS A 384 18.84 -13.35 3.94
N LEU A 385 17.67 -13.22 3.32
CA LEU A 385 17.44 -12.26 2.23
C LEU A 385 17.72 -10.83 2.72
N ILE A 386 17.13 -10.44 3.86
CA ILE A 386 17.32 -9.12 4.47
C ILE A 386 18.82 -8.89 4.73
N GLN A 387 19.51 -9.82 5.41
CA GLN A 387 20.93 -9.70 5.71
C GLN A 387 21.81 -9.53 4.46
N ASP A 388 21.51 -10.28 3.39
CA ASP A 388 22.28 -10.21 2.13
C ASP A 388 22.16 -8.80 1.50
N TRP A 389 20.95 -8.21 1.49
CA TRP A 389 20.73 -6.88 0.95
C TRP A 389 21.20 -5.77 1.89
N THR A 390 21.04 -5.92 3.21
CA THR A 390 21.58 -4.99 4.22
C THR A 390 23.10 -4.87 4.11
N ALA A 391 23.80 -5.98 3.89
CA ALA A 391 25.25 -5.94 3.68
C ALA A 391 25.65 -5.14 2.43
N LEU A 392 24.84 -5.15 1.38
CA LEU A 392 25.05 -4.33 0.17
C LEU A 392 24.68 -2.86 0.40
N ALA A 393 23.63 -2.58 1.18
CA ALA A 393 23.17 -1.22 1.47
C ALA A 393 24.02 -0.49 2.51
N ALA A 394 24.60 -1.19 3.49
CA ALA A 394 25.23 -0.63 4.68
C ALA A 394 26.23 0.51 4.42
N PRO A 395 27.11 0.48 3.39
CA PRO A 395 28.04 1.56 3.12
C PRO A 395 27.37 2.90 2.81
N ILE A 396 26.11 2.88 2.39
CA ILE A 396 25.29 4.07 2.07
C ILE A 396 24.30 4.34 3.20
N ALA A 397 23.56 3.33 3.60
CA ALA A 397 22.46 3.44 4.56
C ALA A 397 22.87 4.06 5.91
N ASN A 398 24.00 3.63 6.44
CA ASN A 398 24.45 4.00 7.79
C ASN A 398 25.20 5.35 7.88
N ARG A 399 25.27 6.11 6.79
CA ARG A 399 25.90 7.44 6.84
C ARG A 399 25.02 8.41 7.63
N PRO A 400 25.53 9.02 8.73
CA PRO A 400 24.79 10.03 9.47
C PRO A 400 24.46 11.24 8.57
N GLN A 401 23.24 11.73 8.65
CA GLN A 401 22.77 12.94 7.98
C GLN A 401 22.48 14.06 8.98
N GLY A 402 22.17 13.72 10.23
CA GLY A 402 21.91 14.69 11.29
C GLY A 402 21.55 14.03 12.61
N TRP A 403 21.08 14.83 13.56
CA TRP A 403 20.69 14.41 14.90
C TRP A 403 19.36 15.05 15.29
N ILE A 404 18.50 14.32 15.98
CA ILE A 404 17.22 14.80 16.52
C ILE A 404 17.17 14.62 18.03
N ALA A 405 16.52 15.56 18.73
CA ALA A 405 16.42 15.55 20.19
C ALA A 405 15.30 14.63 20.72
N ALA A 406 14.31 14.33 19.91
CA ALA A 406 13.15 13.47 20.19
C ALA A 406 12.53 13.04 18.86
N ASP A 407 11.51 12.16 18.92
CA ASP A 407 10.75 11.76 17.74
C ASP A 407 10.12 12.97 17.04
N ILE A 408 10.29 13.06 15.71
CA ILE A 408 9.65 14.09 14.88
C ILE A 408 8.59 13.40 14.02
N ASN A 409 7.31 13.57 14.40
CA ASN A 409 6.21 12.87 13.78
C ASN A 409 5.80 13.50 12.44
N GLY A 410 5.55 12.65 11.46
CA GLY A 410 5.08 13.00 10.12
C GLY A 410 3.92 12.11 9.70
N ARG A 411 4.21 10.92 9.17
CA ARG A 411 3.23 9.98 8.62
C ARG A 411 2.21 9.51 9.65
N GLY A 412 2.64 9.22 10.87
CA GLY A 412 1.79 8.73 11.95
C GLY A 412 0.98 9.78 12.69
N SER A 413 1.17 11.06 12.39
CA SER A 413 0.41 12.14 13.00
C SER A 413 -0.95 12.33 12.33
N THR A 414 -2.01 12.42 13.13
CA THR A 414 -3.36 12.82 12.69
C THR A 414 -3.58 14.33 12.73
N ALA A 415 -2.60 15.09 13.21
CA ALA A 415 -2.66 16.55 13.24
C ALA A 415 -2.67 17.12 11.80
N TYR A 416 -3.33 18.26 11.64
CA TYR A 416 -3.32 18.99 10.37
C TYR A 416 -1.92 19.54 10.06
N GLU A 417 -1.24 20.10 11.04
CA GLU A 417 0.17 20.49 10.95
C GLU A 417 1.04 19.39 11.56
N LYS A 418 2.09 19.02 10.85
CA LYS A 418 2.96 17.89 11.20
C LYS A 418 4.38 18.38 11.39
N PRO A 419 5.00 18.20 12.57
CA PRO A 419 6.35 18.70 12.83
C PRO A 419 7.38 18.27 11.79
N LEU A 420 7.33 17.03 11.31
CA LEU A 420 8.26 16.58 10.26
C LEU A 420 7.96 17.24 8.91
N GLY A 421 6.70 17.53 8.63
CA GLY A 421 6.32 18.29 7.44
C GLY A 421 6.86 19.70 7.46
N ASP A 422 6.91 20.34 8.63
CA ASP A 422 7.50 21.66 8.82
C ASP A 422 9.02 21.62 8.60
N VAL A 423 9.72 20.63 9.15
CA VAL A 423 11.15 20.42 8.91
C VAL A 423 11.46 20.26 7.42
N ILE A 424 10.66 19.44 6.72
CA ILE A 424 10.83 19.20 5.28
C ILE A 424 10.55 20.47 4.47
N ALA A 425 9.46 21.20 4.79
CA ALA A 425 9.13 22.44 4.09
C ALA A 425 10.21 23.52 4.34
N ASP A 426 10.79 23.59 5.55
CA ASP A 426 11.91 24.48 5.85
C ASP A 426 13.17 24.09 5.07
N ALA A 427 13.47 22.81 4.98
CA ALA A 427 14.59 22.31 4.18
C ALA A 427 14.45 22.68 2.70
N GLN A 428 13.26 22.50 2.13
CA GLN A 428 12.95 22.86 0.75
C GLN A 428 13.07 24.37 0.51
N TRP A 429 12.54 25.18 1.44
CA TRP A 429 12.63 26.63 1.35
C TRP A 429 14.08 27.10 1.49
N GLU A 430 14.78 26.71 2.54
CA GLU A 430 16.15 27.17 2.81
C GLU A 430 17.12 26.74 1.72
N GLY A 431 16.99 25.50 1.22
CA GLY A 431 17.83 24.98 0.15
C GLY A 431 17.67 25.74 -1.18
N LEU A 432 16.53 26.41 -1.40
CA LEU A 432 16.17 27.08 -2.65
C LEU A 432 15.91 28.59 -2.49
N ALA A 433 16.06 29.16 -1.28
CA ALA A 433 15.91 30.58 -1.01
C ALA A 433 17.05 31.45 -1.58
N PRO A 434 18.33 31.01 -1.69
CA PRO A 434 19.36 31.80 -2.34
C PRO A 434 18.99 32.14 -3.78
N ALA A 435 19.29 33.38 -4.21
CA ALA A 435 18.89 33.88 -5.53
C ALA A 435 19.44 33.02 -6.69
N ASP A 436 20.66 32.50 -6.54
CA ASP A 436 21.32 31.60 -7.50
C ASP A 436 20.74 30.18 -7.49
N LYS A 437 19.94 29.82 -6.47
CA LYS A 437 19.26 28.53 -6.33
C LYS A 437 17.74 28.60 -6.58
N GLY A 438 17.24 29.78 -6.96
CA GLY A 438 15.83 29.93 -7.33
C GLY A 438 15.10 31.07 -6.63
N GLY A 439 15.61 31.61 -5.52
CA GLY A 439 15.03 32.73 -4.82
C GLY A 439 13.68 32.45 -4.16
N ALA A 440 13.46 31.22 -3.67
CA ALA A 440 12.20 30.81 -3.06
C ALA A 440 11.85 31.67 -1.85
N GLN A 441 10.63 32.15 -1.76
CA GLN A 441 10.10 32.94 -0.65
C GLN A 441 9.37 32.06 0.39
N LEU A 442 8.85 30.92 -0.06
CA LEU A 442 8.18 29.90 0.76
C LEU A 442 8.29 28.54 0.09
N ALA A 443 7.98 27.49 0.85
CA ALA A 443 7.84 26.14 0.31
C ALA A 443 6.55 25.45 0.75
N LEU A 444 6.09 24.51 -0.07
CA LEU A 444 4.90 23.68 0.17
C LEU A 444 5.28 22.21 0.06
N MET A 445 4.88 21.40 1.04
CA MET A 445 5.10 19.96 1.05
C MET A 445 3.77 19.22 1.18
N ASN A 446 3.52 18.25 0.29
CA ASN A 446 2.33 17.41 0.33
C ASN A 446 2.44 16.31 1.40
N PRO A 447 1.33 15.96 2.08
CA PRO A 447 1.35 14.92 3.11
C PRO A 447 1.70 13.54 2.57
N GLY A 448 1.35 13.24 1.31
CA GLY A 448 1.66 11.98 0.63
C GLY A 448 3.16 11.76 0.41
N GLY A 449 3.94 12.83 0.31
CA GLY A 449 5.39 12.78 0.16
C GLY A 449 6.16 12.51 1.46
N ILE A 450 5.47 12.44 2.62
CA ILE A 450 6.08 12.11 3.91
C ILE A 450 5.75 10.66 4.24
N ARG A 451 6.71 9.75 4.12
CA ARG A 451 6.43 8.30 4.14
C ARG A 451 6.72 7.63 5.48
N SER A 452 7.49 8.25 6.37
CA SER A 452 7.81 7.76 7.71
C SER A 452 7.91 8.90 8.71
N ASP A 453 7.98 8.56 9.99
CA ASP A 453 8.41 9.46 11.05
C ASP A 453 9.94 9.41 11.20
N LEU A 454 10.58 10.43 11.78
CA LEU A 454 11.92 10.33 12.33
C LEU A 454 11.81 9.87 13.79
N VAL A 455 12.42 8.74 14.10
CA VAL A 455 12.35 8.12 15.44
C VAL A 455 13.68 8.30 16.14
N HIS A 456 13.67 8.88 17.34
CA HIS A 456 14.88 9.13 18.14
C HIS A 456 15.58 7.84 18.59
N LYS A 457 14.82 6.79 18.85
CA LYS A 457 15.37 5.48 19.24
C LYS A 457 16.08 4.84 18.06
N ALA A 458 17.36 4.52 18.24
CA ALA A 458 18.17 3.87 17.22
C ALA A 458 17.51 2.60 16.68
N SER A 459 17.50 2.46 15.36
CA SER A 459 17.03 1.27 14.65
C SER A 459 18.12 0.21 14.46
N GLY A 460 19.40 0.61 14.59
CA GLY A 460 20.59 -0.21 14.41
C GLY A 460 21.72 0.15 15.39
N ALA A 461 22.93 0.30 14.88
CA ALA A 461 24.14 0.59 15.68
C ALA A 461 24.51 2.08 15.68
N GLU A 462 23.74 2.95 15.07
CA GLU A 462 24.00 4.38 14.88
C GLU A 462 23.98 5.19 16.18
N GLY A 463 23.23 4.74 17.19
CA GLY A 463 22.98 5.43 18.45
C GLY A 463 21.71 6.28 18.42
N ASP A 464 21.09 6.45 19.60
CA ASP A 464 19.85 7.19 19.76
C ASP A 464 20.02 8.64 19.27
N GLY A 465 19.05 9.12 18.51
CA GLY A 465 18.98 10.47 17.95
C GLY A 465 19.77 10.70 16.65
N VAL A 466 20.60 9.77 16.20
CA VAL A 466 21.24 9.86 14.88
C VAL A 466 20.21 9.62 13.80
N VAL A 467 20.14 10.50 12.81
CA VAL A 467 19.38 10.29 11.58
C VAL A 467 20.33 9.79 10.50
N THR A 468 20.16 8.56 10.08
CA THR A 468 20.95 7.94 9.01
C THR A 468 20.40 8.31 7.62
N TYR A 469 21.21 8.09 6.56
CA TYR A 469 20.73 8.23 5.17
C TYR A 469 19.53 7.29 4.89
N GLY A 470 19.56 6.09 5.46
CA GLY A 470 18.44 5.13 5.31
C GLY A 470 17.13 5.65 5.89
N GLU A 471 17.18 6.31 7.04
CA GLU A 471 16.00 6.89 7.69
C GLU A 471 15.50 8.12 6.94
N SER A 472 16.39 9.03 6.53
CA SER A 472 15.99 10.20 5.73
C SER A 472 15.41 9.80 4.38
N PHE A 473 15.98 8.78 3.72
CA PHE A 473 15.44 8.20 2.50
C PHE A 473 14.05 7.59 2.75
N THR A 474 13.85 6.89 3.87
CA THR A 474 12.54 6.30 4.20
C THR A 474 11.47 7.37 4.43
N VAL A 475 11.86 8.56 4.88
CA VAL A 475 10.95 9.72 5.01
C VAL A 475 10.55 10.26 3.64
N GLN A 476 11.51 10.44 2.72
CA GLN A 476 11.32 10.99 1.37
C GLN A 476 11.93 10.07 0.29
N PRO A 477 11.32 8.92 -0.03
CA PRO A 477 11.93 7.90 -0.88
C PRO A 477 11.80 8.15 -2.38
N PHE A 478 11.02 9.16 -2.80
CA PHE A 478 10.71 9.39 -4.22
C PHE A 478 11.84 10.05 -5.01
N THR A 479 12.77 10.72 -4.32
CA THR A 479 13.86 11.50 -4.95
C THR A 479 13.35 12.47 -6.03
N ASN A 480 12.18 13.10 -5.80
CA ASN A 480 11.63 14.10 -6.70
C ASN A 480 12.55 15.28 -6.85
N MET A 481 12.70 15.81 -8.06
CA MET A 481 13.43 17.05 -8.28
C MET A 481 12.66 18.23 -7.68
N MET A 482 13.36 19.07 -6.94
CA MET A 482 12.79 20.32 -6.44
C MET A 482 12.55 21.31 -7.57
N ASN A 483 11.42 21.98 -7.53
CA ASN A 483 11.06 23.03 -8.47
C ASN A 483 10.81 24.34 -7.71
N VAL A 484 11.29 25.45 -8.28
CA VAL A 484 10.91 26.81 -7.85
C VAL A 484 10.15 27.46 -9.00
N VAL A 485 8.94 27.91 -8.74
CA VAL A 485 8.04 28.50 -9.74
C VAL A 485 7.49 29.84 -9.27
N ASP A 486 7.12 30.68 -10.23
CA ASP A 486 6.33 31.90 -9.99
C ASP A 486 4.85 31.53 -9.94
N LEU A 487 4.19 31.77 -8.81
CA LEU A 487 2.73 31.63 -8.65
C LEU A 487 2.11 32.98 -8.30
N THR A 488 0.96 33.30 -8.91
CA THR A 488 0.17 34.44 -8.42
C THR A 488 -0.39 34.15 -7.04
N GLY A 489 -0.58 35.17 -6.20
CA GLY A 489 -1.21 35.01 -4.90
C GLY A 489 -2.60 34.40 -5.02
N ALA A 490 -3.33 34.69 -6.09
CA ALA A 490 -4.63 34.05 -6.37
C ALA A 490 -4.50 32.53 -6.51
N ASN A 491 -3.49 32.04 -7.25
CA ASN A 491 -3.25 30.59 -7.41
C ASN A 491 -2.71 29.94 -6.14
N LEU A 492 -1.91 30.65 -5.35
CA LEU A 492 -1.45 30.17 -4.03
C LEU A 492 -2.63 30.01 -3.06
N ILE A 493 -3.54 30.98 -3.00
CA ILE A 493 -4.79 30.90 -2.22
C ILE A 493 -5.66 29.74 -2.73
N ALA A 494 -5.80 29.60 -4.06
CA ALA A 494 -6.56 28.50 -4.65
C ALA A 494 -5.97 27.13 -4.27
N ALA A 495 -4.65 26.98 -4.30
CA ALA A 495 -3.98 25.74 -3.87
C ALA A 495 -4.30 25.39 -2.41
N LEU A 496 -4.23 26.35 -1.49
CA LEU A 496 -4.61 26.10 -0.10
C LEU A 496 -6.10 25.70 0.03
N LYS A 497 -6.99 26.29 -0.74
CA LYS A 497 -8.41 25.91 -0.77
C LYS A 497 -8.63 24.52 -1.37
N GLN A 498 -7.80 24.10 -2.31
CA GLN A 498 -7.85 22.75 -2.91
C GLN A 498 -7.50 21.64 -1.92
N GLN A 499 -6.83 21.91 -0.80
CA GLN A 499 -6.58 20.94 0.28
C GLN A 499 -7.86 20.26 0.79
N VAL A 500 -8.97 20.98 0.74
CA VAL A 500 -10.26 20.64 1.36
C VAL A 500 -11.44 20.77 0.39
N SER A 501 -11.16 20.89 -0.91
CA SER A 501 -12.17 21.03 -1.96
C SER A 501 -11.76 20.33 -3.26
N GLY A 502 -12.64 20.30 -4.24
CA GLY A 502 -12.37 19.61 -5.51
C GLY A 502 -12.09 18.13 -5.31
N ALA A 503 -11.00 17.64 -5.83
CA ALA A 503 -10.58 16.23 -5.68
C ALA A 503 -10.35 15.84 -4.21
N ASN A 504 -9.99 16.81 -3.35
CA ASN A 504 -9.67 16.58 -1.93
C ASN A 504 -10.86 16.83 -0.98
N LEU A 505 -12.07 17.02 -1.49
CA LEU A 505 -13.25 17.28 -0.65
C LEU A 505 -13.50 16.15 0.35
N ASN A 506 -13.38 14.91 -0.09
CA ASN A 506 -13.62 13.71 0.71
C ASN A 506 -12.33 13.03 1.20
N SER A 507 -11.17 13.49 0.73
CA SER A 507 -9.85 12.98 1.13
C SER A 507 -8.91 14.16 1.35
N VAL A 508 -9.05 14.80 2.51
CA VAL A 508 -8.35 16.04 2.87
C VAL A 508 -6.83 15.85 2.81
N LYS A 509 -6.13 16.75 2.11
CA LYS A 509 -4.67 16.75 1.95
C LYS A 509 -4.07 18.08 2.37
N ILE A 510 -3.65 18.19 3.61
CA ILE A 510 -3.10 19.43 4.17
C ILE A 510 -1.63 19.59 3.78
N LEU A 511 -1.34 20.64 3.01
CA LEU A 511 0.03 21.02 2.67
C LEU A 511 0.74 21.52 3.93
N GLN A 512 1.92 21.00 4.17
CA GLN A 512 2.83 21.51 5.18
C GLN A 512 3.59 22.71 4.59
N VAL A 513 3.84 23.72 5.38
CA VAL A 513 4.33 25.01 4.87
C VAL A 513 5.61 25.42 5.58
N SER A 514 6.49 26.12 4.86
CA SER A 514 7.75 26.61 5.42
C SER A 514 7.56 27.74 6.44
N LYS A 515 8.57 27.93 7.26
CA LYS A 515 8.65 29.01 8.25
C LYS A 515 8.31 30.38 7.63
N GLY A 516 7.52 31.17 8.34
CA GLY A 516 7.05 32.48 7.89
C GLY A 516 5.76 32.44 7.07
N PHE A 517 5.36 31.28 6.55
CA PHE A 517 4.07 31.14 5.88
C PHE A 517 3.03 30.55 6.85
N THR A 518 1.89 31.22 7.01
CA THR A 518 0.85 30.83 7.99
C THR A 518 -0.55 30.98 7.42
N TYR A 519 -1.49 30.18 7.90
CA TYR A 519 -2.91 30.33 7.57
C TYR A 519 -3.82 29.72 8.65
N THR A 520 -5.12 30.00 8.57
CA THR A 520 -6.14 29.44 9.47
C THR A 520 -7.03 28.46 8.73
N LEU A 521 -7.22 27.28 9.34
CA LEU A 521 -8.13 26.23 8.90
C LEU A 521 -9.32 26.13 9.87
N ASP A 522 -10.51 26.53 9.44
CA ASP A 522 -11.75 26.44 10.22
C ASP A 522 -12.46 25.11 9.92
N THR A 523 -12.40 24.17 10.85
CA THR A 523 -13.01 22.85 10.70
C THR A 523 -14.53 22.84 10.90
N THR A 524 -15.12 23.96 11.34
CA THR A 524 -16.58 24.12 11.45
C THR A 524 -17.25 24.42 10.09
N LYS A 525 -16.44 24.79 9.08
CA LYS A 525 -16.87 25.06 7.72
C LYS A 525 -16.72 23.83 6.82
N THR A 526 -17.21 23.92 5.60
CA THR A 526 -17.14 22.84 4.60
C THR A 526 -16.40 23.29 3.34
N GLY A 527 -15.75 22.36 2.67
CA GLY A 527 -15.06 22.62 1.41
C GLY A 527 -14.05 23.76 1.51
N ALA A 528 -13.94 24.57 0.46
CA ALA A 528 -12.98 25.66 0.34
C ALA A 528 -13.07 26.72 1.47
N ASP A 529 -14.24 26.91 2.07
CA ASP A 529 -14.49 27.89 3.14
C ASP A 529 -13.78 27.52 4.46
N ARG A 530 -13.26 26.28 4.57
CA ARG A 530 -12.41 25.88 5.70
C ARG A 530 -11.10 26.67 5.76
N VAL A 531 -10.58 27.14 4.63
CA VAL A 531 -9.43 28.04 4.59
C VAL A 531 -9.93 29.47 4.73
N VAL A 532 -9.63 30.11 5.86
CA VAL A 532 -10.17 31.42 6.22
C VAL A 532 -9.55 32.50 5.33
N ASP A 533 -10.37 33.20 4.57
CA ASP A 533 -9.93 34.31 3.72
C ASP A 533 -9.20 35.39 4.54
N GLY A 534 -8.10 35.93 3.98
CA GLY A 534 -7.28 36.94 4.64
C GLY A 534 -6.38 36.43 5.79
N SER A 535 -6.50 35.14 6.17
CA SER A 535 -5.62 34.55 7.19
C SER A 535 -4.28 34.09 6.61
N ILE A 536 -4.18 33.95 5.28
CA ILE A 536 -2.97 33.46 4.60
C ILE A 536 -1.94 34.57 4.59
N LYS A 537 -0.79 34.33 5.22
CA LYS A 537 0.27 35.35 5.41
C LYS A 537 1.63 34.78 5.08
N LEU A 538 2.50 35.64 4.53
CA LEU A 538 3.93 35.41 4.41
C LEU A 538 4.67 36.48 5.21
N ASN A 539 5.46 36.06 6.19
CA ASN A 539 6.19 36.94 7.12
C ASN A 539 5.27 37.99 7.81
N GLY A 540 4.03 37.58 8.16
CA GLY A 540 3.03 38.43 8.80
C GLY A 540 2.19 39.29 7.86
N GLU A 541 2.59 39.43 6.58
CA GLU A 541 1.82 40.16 5.56
C GLU A 541 0.83 39.25 4.84
N ALA A 542 -0.39 39.73 4.64
CA ALA A 542 -1.40 38.96 3.91
C ALA A 542 -0.98 38.74 2.45
N ILE A 543 -1.27 37.56 1.92
CA ILE A 543 -1.04 37.26 0.52
C ILE A 543 -1.93 38.16 -0.36
N ASP A 544 -1.29 38.92 -1.23
CA ASP A 544 -1.96 39.74 -2.25
C ASP A 544 -2.26 38.88 -3.49
N PRO A 545 -3.52 38.67 -3.86
CA PRO A 545 -3.88 37.85 -5.02
C PRO A 545 -3.22 38.30 -6.33
N ALA A 546 -2.91 39.58 -6.48
CA ALA A 546 -2.35 40.15 -7.70
C ALA A 546 -0.81 40.07 -7.77
N LYS A 547 -0.15 39.85 -6.65
CA LYS A 547 1.32 39.69 -6.59
C LYS A 547 1.74 38.29 -7.02
N THR A 548 2.99 38.20 -7.51
CA THR A 548 3.66 36.94 -7.78
C THR A 548 4.58 36.58 -6.63
N TYR A 549 4.56 35.30 -6.23
CA TYR A 549 5.39 34.72 -5.18
C TYR A 549 6.26 33.62 -5.76
N ARG A 550 7.50 33.54 -5.34
CA ARG A 550 8.44 32.51 -5.74
C ARG A 550 8.30 31.32 -4.77
N VAL A 551 7.78 30.18 -5.23
CA VAL A 551 7.36 29.05 -4.42
C VAL A 551 8.20 27.82 -4.74
N ALA A 552 8.83 27.22 -3.70
CA ALA A 552 9.50 25.93 -3.80
C ALA A 552 8.53 24.78 -3.51
N MET A 553 8.63 23.71 -4.27
CA MET A 553 7.89 22.45 -4.05
C MET A 553 8.56 21.33 -4.84
N ASN A 554 8.25 20.08 -4.55
CA ASN A 554 8.71 18.97 -5.38
C ASN A 554 8.01 18.98 -6.75
N GLU A 555 8.60 18.30 -7.74
CA GLU A 555 8.09 18.28 -9.12
C GLU A 555 6.69 17.67 -9.24
N PHE A 556 6.34 16.72 -8.37
CA PHE A 556 5.02 16.11 -8.32
C PHE A 556 3.93 17.16 -8.00
N LEU A 557 4.15 17.99 -6.95
CA LEU A 557 3.25 19.10 -6.63
C LEU A 557 3.25 20.17 -7.72
N ALA A 558 4.41 20.50 -8.26
CA ALA A 558 4.53 21.48 -9.35
C ALA A 558 3.82 21.03 -10.63
N GLY A 559 3.58 19.72 -10.79
CA GLY A 559 2.76 19.13 -11.84
C GLY A 559 1.25 19.12 -11.54
N GLY A 560 0.82 19.58 -10.38
CA GLY A 560 -0.58 19.54 -9.93
C GLY A 560 -0.99 18.25 -9.24
N GLY A 561 -0.02 17.42 -8.86
CA GLY A 561 -0.25 16.16 -8.13
C GLY A 561 -1.06 16.34 -6.85
N ASP A 562 -1.60 15.27 -6.31
CA ASP A 562 -2.45 15.25 -5.12
C ASP A 562 -3.71 16.13 -5.20
N GLY A 563 -4.18 16.45 -6.43
CA GLY A 563 -5.37 17.27 -6.64
C GLY A 563 -5.15 18.78 -6.43
N PHE A 564 -3.93 19.27 -6.73
CA PHE A 564 -3.56 20.69 -6.65
C PHE A 564 -3.33 21.34 -8.03
N PRO A 565 -4.30 21.34 -8.97
CA PRO A 565 -4.11 21.92 -10.30
C PRO A 565 -3.70 23.41 -10.29
N ALA A 566 -3.98 24.16 -9.24
CA ALA A 566 -3.52 25.54 -9.11
C ALA A 566 -1.99 25.65 -9.07
N LEU A 567 -1.28 24.65 -8.54
CA LEU A 567 0.18 24.64 -8.50
C LEU A 567 0.80 24.39 -9.88
N ALA A 568 0.11 23.66 -10.77
CA ALA A 568 0.56 23.42 -12.15
C ALA A 568 0.53 24.67 -13.03
N THR A 569 -0.06 25.77 -12.57
CA THR A 569 -0.07 27.06 -13.30
C THR A 569 1.23 27.85 -13.15
N GLY A 570 2.18 27.32 -12.37
CA GLY A 570 3.47 27.98 -12.10
C GLY A 570 4.27 28.24 -13.36
N THR A 571 4.83 29.42 -13.45
CA THR A 571 5.71 29.88 -14.56
C THR A 571 7.15 30.07 -14.08
N ASN A 572 8.06 30.41 -14.98
CA ASN A 572 9.47 30.68 -14.67
C ASN A 572 10.11 29.57 -13.80
N LYS A 573 9.89 28.30 -14.22
CA LYS A 573 10.31 27.11 -13.51
C LYS A 573 11.84 26.98 -13.49
N LEU A 574 12.41 26.81 -12.30
CA LEU A 574 13.78 26.39 -12.10
C LEU A 574 13.77 25.01 -11.42
N VAL A 575 14.60 24.10 -11.94
CA VAL A 575 14.78 22.76 -11.37
C VAL A 575 16.01 22.77 -10.49
N GLY A 576 15.85 22.34 -9.24
CA GLY A 576 16.90 22.26 -8.21
C GLY A 576 17.36 20.83 -7.95
N PRO A 577 18.06 20.58 -6.81
CA PRO A 577 18.45 19.25 -6.35
C PRO A 577 17.24 18.37 -6.04
N SER A 578 17.46 17.08 -5.68
CA SER A 578 16.41 16.23 -5.18
C SER A 578 15.87 16.70 -3.81
N ASP A 579 14.61 16.35 -3.51
CA ASP A 579 13.98 16.62 -2.21
C ASP A 579 14.75 15.96 -1.05
N LEU A 580 15.29 14.76 -1.25
CA LEU A 580 16.14 14.07 -0.30
C LEU A 580 17.48 14.82 -0.07
N ASP A 581 18.10 15.36 -1.12
CA ASP A 581 19.37 16.09 -0.99
C ASP A 581 19.20 17.37 -0.17
N VAL A 582 18.13 18.14 -0.42
CA VAL A 582 17.87 19.36 0.37
C VAL A 582 17.49 19.02 1.81
N PHE A 583 16.78 17.93 2.05
CA PHE A 583 16.44 17.48 3.39
C PHE A 583 17.71 17.05 4.18
N ASN A 584 18.58 16.24 3.57
CA ASN A 584 19.85 15.83 4.18
C ASN A 584 20.78 17.02 4.45
N ALA A 585 20.86 17.97 3.51
CA ALA A 585 21.64 19.21 3.70
C ALA A 585 21.13 20.04 4.87
N TYR A 586 19.81 20.15 5.03
CA TYR A 586 19.19 20.85 6.16
C TYR A 586 19.50 20.15 7.49
N LEU A 587 19.33 18.84 7.59
CA LEU A 587 19.65 18.07 8.79
C LEU A 587 21.13 18.27 9.20
N ALA A 588 22.05 18.21 8.24
CA ALA A 588 23.47 18.42 8.47
C ALA A 588 23.81 19.86 8.93
N ALA A 589 23.08 20.86 8.40
CA ALA A 589 23.33 22.28 8.74
C ALA A 589 22.73 22.66 10.10
N HIS A 590 21.62 22.07 10.50
CA HIS A 590 20.84 22.47 11.68
C HIS A 590 20.97 21.52 12.87
N SER A 591 21.79 20.46 12.76
CA SER A 591 21.97 19.52 13.85
C SER A 591 23.39 18.99 13.98
N SER A 592 23.74 18.57 15.18
CA SER A 592 24.97 17.87 15.51
C SER A 592 24.75 16.99 16.73
N ALA A 593 25.71 16.11 17.05
CA ALA A 593 25.64 15.26 18.25
C ALA A 593 25.52 16.06 19.56
N THR A 594 26.00 17.29 19.60
CA THR A 594 25.94 18.17 20.78
C THR A 594 24.81 19.21 20.72
N SER A 595 24.19 19.37 19.55
CA SER A 595 23.06 20.28 19.31
C SER A 595 22.06 19.62 18.37
N PRO A 596 21.32 18.60 18.82
CA PRO A 596 20.37 17.90 17.97
C PRO A 596 19.20 18.82 17.59
N LEU A 597 18.60 18.56 16.43
CA LEU A 597 17.43 19.28 15.94
C LEU A 597 16.25 19.07 16.91
N ALA A 598 15.70 20.17 17.43
CA ALA A 598 14.51 20.12 18.27
C ALA A 598 13.26 19.88 17.41
N VAL A 599 12.22 19.30 18.02
CA VAL A 599 10.90 19.19 17.39
C VAL A 599 10.34 20.60 17.19
N PRO A 600 10.01 21.03 15.95
CA PRO A 600 9.42 22.34 15.72
C PRO A 600 8.05 22.46 16.38
N ALA A 601 7.70 23.69 16.78
CA ALA A 601 6.36 23.99 17.24
C ALA A 601 5.37 23.95 16.06
N ALA A 602 4.19 23.41 16.28
CA ALA A 602 3.09 23.45 15.31
C ALA A 602 2.35 24.79 15.48
N ASP A 603 2.81 25.83 14.80
CA ASP A 603 2.33 27.22 14.95
C ASP A 603 2.04 27.92 13.60
N ARG A 604 2.13 27.17 12.48
CA ARG A 604 1.93 27.69 11.12
C ARG A 604 0.48 27.54 10.64
N ILE A 605 -0.22 26.51 11.08
CA ILE A 605 -1.62 26.23 10.71
C ILE A 605 -2.51 26.36 11.95
N THR A 606 -3.13 27.52 12.11
CA THR A 606 -4.11 27.73 13.20
C THR A 606 -5.38 26.96 12.89
N VAL A 607 -5.78 26.03 13.76
CA VAL A 607 -6.99 25.23 13.60
C VAL A 607 -8.10 25.74 14.49
N VAL A 608 -9.20 26.20 13.89
CA VAL A 608 -10.46 26.55 14.57
C VAL A 608 -11.36 25.29 14.57
N LYS A 609 -11.89 24.94 15.76
CA LYS A 609 -12.71 23.75 16.01
C LYS A 609 -14.12 24.14 16.42
#